data_10c09a4c0fb689a55a102f571fb6676b
#
_entry.id   10c09a4c0fb689a55a102f571fb6676b
#
_cell.length_a   1.000
_cell.length_b   1.000
_cell.length_c   1.000
_cell.angle_alpha   90.00
_cell.angle_beta   90.00
_cell.angle_gamma   90.00
#
_symmetry.space_group_name_H-M   'P 1'
#
loop_
_entity.id
_entity.type
_entity.pdbx_description
1 polymer ?
#
loop_
_entity_poly.entity_id
_entity_poly.type
_entity_poly.pdbx_seq_one_letter_code
_entity_poly.pdbx_strand_id
1 'polypeptide(L)'
;MTVLCYGDSNTYGFDPRSWLGERYPADVRWTGLLARKTGWTILEEGQNGREIPARPGDLAELARLSGRADVTAVMLGTNDLLANARFTAEDVTVRMQSCLEALTAVRPASSVLLIAPPPMVPGTWVGEERLLRESARLADCCRRLAAEQGTA
;
A
#
# COMPACT_ATOMS: atom_id res chain seq x y z
N MET A 1 -15.23 3.56 14.11
CA MET A 1 -13.81 3.23 13.83
C MET A 1 -13.34 4.03 12.63
N THR A 2 -12.18 4.64 12.72
CA THR A 2 -11.52 5.38 11.64
C THR A 2 -10.35 4.56 11.13
N VAL A 3 -10.28 4.36 9.81
CA VAL A 3 -9.22 3.61 9.14
C VAL A 3 -8.50 4.51 8.14
N LEU A 4 -7.18 4.66 8.30
CA LEU A 4 -6.31 5.26 7.29
C LEU A 4 -5.96 4.19 6.25
N CYS A 5 -6.30 4.42 5.00
CA CYS A 5 -5.89 3.60 3.86
C CYS A 5 -4.77 4.33 3.11
N TYR A 6 -3.52 3.98 3.43
CA TYR A 6 -2.33 4.58 2.84
C TYR A 6 -1.79 3.69 1.72
N GLY A 7 -1.66 4.23 0.51
CA GLY A 7 -1.26 3.42 -0.63
C GLY A 7 -0.98 4.21 -1.91
N ASP A 8 -0.84 3.48 -2.99
CA ASP A 8 -0.56 3.98 -4.33
C ASP A 8 -1.83 4.20 -5.17
N SER A 9 -1.71 4.04 -6.50
CA SER A 9 -2.82 4.14 -7.45
C SER A 9 -3.92 3.10 -7.20
N ASN A 10 -3.61 1.94 -6.63
CA ASN A 10 -4.60 0.92 -6.26
C ASN A 10 -5.50 1.44 -5.11
N THR A 11 -4.94 2.18 -4.16
CA THR A 11 -5.70 2.81 -3.08
C THR A 11 -6.39 4.10 -3.55
N TYR A 12 -5.74 4.89 -4.40
CA TYR A 12 -6.35 6.05 -5.03
C TYR A 12 -7.59 5.65 -5.87
N GLY A 13 -7.56 4.45 -6.46
CA GLY A 13 -8.59 3.96 -7.38
C GLY A 13 -8.44 4.55 -8.77
N PHE A 14 -7.20 4.65 -9.27
CA PHE A 14 -6.89 5.16 -10.60
C PHE A 14 -7.65 4.41 -11.69
N ASP A 15 -8.35 5.14 -12.56
CA ASP A 15 -9.00 4.57 -13.75
C ASP A 15 -8.02 4.62 -14.95
N PRO A 16 -7.46 3.50 -15.39
CA PRO A 16 -6.50 3.47 -16.50
C PRO A 16 -7.11 3.86 -17.86
N ARG A 17 -8.43 4.00 -17.94
CA ARG A 17 -9.12 4.46 -19.15
C ARG A 17 -9.23 5.98 -19.20
N SER A 18 -8.96 6.66 -18.08
CA SER A 18 -9.00 8.12 -18.01
C SER A 18 -7.70 8.73 -18.53
N TRP A 19 -7.82 9.66 -19.48
CA TRP A 19 -6.72 10.45 -20.00
C TRP A 19 -6.25 11.56 -19.05
N LEU A 20 -7.09 11.92 -18.07
CA LEU A 20 -6.84 13.02 -17.12
C LEU A 20 -6.39 12.54 -15.73
N GLY A 21 -6.15 11.23 -15.57
CA GLY A 21 -5.75 10.67 -14.28
C GLY A 21 -6.88 10.61 -13.26
N GLU A 22 -8.11 10.55 -13.72
CA GLU A 22 -9.30 10.43 -12.87
C GLU A 22 -9.30 9.12 -12.09
N ARG A 23 -10.14 9.05 -11.09
CA ARG A 23 -10.32 7.89 -10.24
C ARG A 23 -11.72 7.29 -10.40
N TYR A 24 -11.83 6.01 -10.18
CA TYR A 24 -13.13 5.34 -10.12
C TYR A 24 -14.05 5.99 -9.08
N PRO A 25 -15.39 5.96 -9.28
CA PRO A 25 -16.34 6.42 -8.27
C PRO A 25 -16.18 5.68 -6.92
N ALA A 26 -16.63 6.31 -5.84
CA ALA A 26 -16.48 5.78 -4.49
C ALA A 26 -17.16 4.41 -4.28
N ASP A 27 -18.24 4.15 -5.00
CA ASP A 27 -18.98 2.89 -4.96
C ASP A 27 -18.30 1.73 -5.71
N VAL A 28 -17.20 2.01 -6.42
CA VAL A 28 -16.37 1.04 -7.14
C VAL A 28 -15.03 0.81 -6.45
N ARG A 29 -14.44 1.86 -5.87
CA ARG A 29 -13.16 1.76 -5.16
C ARG A 29 -13.26 0.87 -3.91
N TRP A 30 -12.24 0.06 -3.66
CA TRP A 30 -12.23 -0.82 -2.49
C TRP A 30 -12.37 -0.07 -1.16
N THR A 31 -11.81 1.13 -1.06
CA THR A 31 -11.91 2.01 0.11
C THR A 31 -13.34 2.49 0.35
N GLY A 32 -14.03 2.89 -0.71
CA GLY A 32 -15.44 3.29 -0.64
C GLY A 32 -16.38 2.11 -0.39
N LEU A 33 -16.06 0.93 -0.97
CA LEU A 33 -16.78 -0.31 -0.67
C LEU A 33 -16.61 -0.72 0.80
N LEU A 34 -15.41 -0.57 1.35
CA LEU A 34 -15.13 -0.80 2.76
C LEU A 34 -15.97 0.12 3.65
N ALA A 35 -15.95 1.43 3.38
CA ALA A 35 -16.77 2.41 4.11
C ALA A 35 -18.26 2.02 4.11
N ARG A 36 -18.80 1.70 2.94
CA ARG A 36 -20.21 1.32 2.77
C ARG A 36 -20.58 0.04 3.51
N LYS A 37 -19.69 -0.97 3.49
CA LYS A 37 -19.95 -2.27 4.13
C LYS A 37 -19.83 -2.24 5.64
N THR A 38 -18.98 -1.39 6.17
CA THR A 38 -18.63 -1.38 7.60
C THR A 38 -19.25 -0.22 8.35
N GLY A 39 -19.62 0.86 7.67
CA GLY A 39 -19.98 2.13 8.30
C GLY A 39 -18.79 2.87 8.93
N TRP A 40 -17.56 2.44 8.65
CA TRP A 40 -16.36 3.08 9.21
C TRP A 40 -16.00 4.36 8.46
N THR A 41 -15.32 5.27 9.14
CA THR A 41 -14.74 6.46 8.52
C THR A 41 -13.42 6.05 7.85
N ILE A 42 -13.32 6.24 6.54
CA ILE A 42 -12.12 5.91 5.77
C ILE A 42 -11.39 7.21 5.40
N LEU A 43 -10.13 7.32 5.83
CA LEU A 43 -9.19 8.34 5.39
C LEU A 43 -8.44 7.79 4.19
N GLU A 44 -8.78 8.26 3.00
CA GLU A 44 -8.17 7.80 1.74
C GLU A 44 -6.90 8.60 1.44
N GLU A 45 -5.73 8.00 1.64
CA GLU A 45 -4.41 8.56 1.36
C GLU A 45 -3.71 7.75 0.24
N GLY A 46 -4.43 7.54 -0.86
CA GLY A 46 -3.91 6.96 -2.09
C GLY A 46 -3.26 8.02 -2.97
N GLN A 47 -2.08 7.73 -3.53
CA GLN A 47 -1.39 8.64 -4.46
C GLN A 47 -0.78 7.85 -5.63
N ASN A 48 -1.09 8.24 -6.86
CA ASN A 48 -0.53 7.60 -8.05
C ASN A 48 1.00 7.65 -8.02
N GLY A 49 1.64 6.53 -8.32
CA GLY A 49 3.09 6.41 -8.38
C GLY A 49 3.81 6.36 -7.02
N ARG A 50 3.08 6.34 -5.88
CA ARG A 50 3.72 6.29 -4.57
C ARG A 50 4.49 5.00 -4.38
N GLU A 51 5.77 5.14 -4.08
CA GLU A 51 6.63 4.08 -3.54
C GLU A 51 6.51 4.02 -2.01
N ILE A 52 7.08 2.98 -1.42
CA ILE A 52 7.17 2.85 0.05
C ILE A 52 8.01 4.02 0.60
N PRO A 53 7.51 4.75 1.61
CA PRO A 53 8.25 5.82 2.26
C PRO A 53 9.61 5.35 2.75
N ALA A 54 10.67 6.07 2.36
CA ALA A 54 12.04 5.76 2.76
C ALA A 54 12.77 6.99 3.32
N ARG A 55 12.30 8.20 3.01
CA ARG A 55 12.90 9.43 3.52
C ARG A 55 12.33 9.74 4.91
N PRO A 56 13.14 10.27 5.84
CA PRO A 56 12.65 10.61 7.17
C PRO A 56 11.40 11.50 7.18
N GLY A 57 11.29 12.45 6.26
CA GLY A 57 10.13 13.32 6.13
C GLY A 57 8.86 12.58 5.72
N ASP A 58 8.96 11.63 4.78
CA ASP A 58 7.82 10.83 4.31
C ASP A 58 7.35 9.86 5.40
N LEU A 59 8.28 9.28 6.15
CA LEU A 59 7.97 8.42 7.30
C LEU A 59 7.32 9.21 8.44
N ALA A 60 7.82 10.41 8.73
CA ALA A 60 7.22 11.29 9.74
C ALA A 60 5.79 11.72 9.34
N GLU A 61 5.56 12.01 8.07
CA GLU A 61 4.22 12.34 7.57
C GLU A 61 3.27 11.15 7.67
N LEU A 62 3.70 9.95 7.31
CA LEU A 62 2.90 8.74 7.47
C LEU A 62 2.56 8.51 8.97
N ALA A 63 3.53 8.66 9.86
CA ALA A 63 3.32 8.56 11.32
C ALA A 63 2.29 9.60 11.80
N ARG A 64 2.40 10.84 11.34
CA ARG A 64 1.44 11.92 11.66
C ARG A 64 0.02 11.61 11.16
N LEU A 65 -0.11 11.13 9.93
CA LEU A 65 -1.41 10.74 9.35
C LEU A 65 -2.01 9.55 10.12
N SER A 66 -1.18 8.57 10.49
CA SER A 66 -1.62 7.39 11.24
C SER A 66 -2.21 7.74 12.60
N GLY A 67 -1.74 8.81 13.24
CA GLY A 67 -2.29 9.31 14.51
C GLY A 67 -3.74 9.80 14.44
N ARG A 68 -4.29 9.94 13.24
CA ARG A 68 -5.69 10.37 12.99
C ARG A 68 -6.68 9.21 12.88
N ALA A 69 -6.20 7.96 12.97
CA ALA A 69 -6.99 6.76 12.73
C ALA A 69 -6.81 5.73 13.83
N ASP A 70 -7.81 4.89 14.02
CA ASP A 70 -7.74 3.75 14.94
C ASP A 70 -6.87 2.63 14.35
N VAL A 71 -6.96 2.43 13.02
CA VAL A 71 -6.19 1.45 12.25
C VAL A 71 -5.53 2.12 11.05
N THR A 72 -4.29 1.76 10.76
CA THR A 72 -3.57 2.16 9.55
C THR A 72 -3.36 0.96 8.65
N ALA A 73 -3.99 0.97 7.49
CA ALA A 73 -3.81 -0.03 6.45
C ALA A 73 -2.81 0.52 5.40
N VAL A 74 -1.73 -0.21 5.17
CA VAL A 74 -0.68 0.14 4.19
C VAL A 74 -0.72 -0.85 3.03
N MET A 75 -0.88 -0.35 1.79
CA MET A 75 -0.84 -1.16 0.57
C MET A 75 0.09 -0.49 -0.44
N LEU A 76 1.35 -0.93 -0.48
CA LEU A 76 2.42 -0.39 -1.33
C LEU A 76 3.35 -1.52 -1.80
N GLY A 77 4.23 -1.21 -2.76
CA GLY A 77 5.24 -2.11 -3.28
C GLY A 77 5.20 -2.27 -4.80
N THR A 78 4.05 -2.00 -5.42
CA THR A 78 3.90 -2.04 -6.88
C THR A 78 4.86 -1.09 -7.58
N ASN A 79 4.88 0.18 -7.14
CA ASN A 79 5.74 1.20 -7.77
C ASN A 79 7.22 1.00 -7.45
N ASP A 80 7.55 0.38 -6.32
CA ASP A 80 8.93 0.01 -5.99
C ASP A 80 9.50 -0.97 -7.01
N LEU A 81 8.71 -1.97 -7.43
CA LEU A 81 9.09 -2.91 -8.49
C LEU A 81 9.15 -2.23 -9.87
N LEU A 82 8.23 -1.31 -10.17
CA LEU A 82 8.18 -0.59 -11.44
C LEU A 82 9.33 0.40 -11.60
N ALA A 83 9.65 1.14 -10.54
CA ALA A 83 10.69 2.17 -10.57
C ALA A 83 12.12 1.61 -10.54
N ASN A 84 12.31 0.37 -10.07
CA ASN A 84 13.62 -0.21 -9.86
C ASN A 84 13.77 -1.54 -10.61
N ALA A 85 14.44 -1.51 -11.75
CA ALA A 85 14.60 -2.67 -12.63
C ALA A 85 15.31 -3.88 -11.99
N ARG A 86 15.97 -3.72 -10.85
CA ARG A 86 16.67 -4.79 -10.12
C ARG A 86 15.95 -5.28 -8.89
N PHE A 87 14.88 -4.59 -8.47
CA PHE A 87 14.18 -4.96 -7.24
C PHE A 87 13.46 -6.30 -7.40
N THR A 88 13.58 -7.07 -6.34
CA THR A 88 12.84 -8.30 -6.08
C THR A 88 11.74 -8.05 -5.03
N ALA A 89 10.88 -9.01 -4.80
CA ALA A 89 9.89 -8.94 -3.73
C ALA A 89 10.56 -8.80 -2.34
N GLU A 90 11.74 -9.40 -2.16
CA GLU A 90 12.53 -9.27 -0.93
C GLU A 90 13.05 -7.85 -0.73
N ASP A 91 13.54 -7.18 -1.77
CA ASP A 91 14.00 -5.79 -1.67
C ASP A 91 12.85 -4.85 -1.29
N VAL A 92 11.66 -5.07 -1.85
CA VAL A 92 10.43 -4.35 -1.47
C VAL A 92 10.09 -4.62 0.00
N THR A 93 10.25 -5.85 0.46
CA THR A 93 9.98 -6.24 1.85
C THR A 93 10.91 -5.53 2.83
N VAL A 94 12.19 -5.40 2.50
CA VAL A 94 13.16 -4.66 3.33
C VAL A 94 12.76 -3.18 3.46
N ARG A 95 12.31 -2.55 2.39
CA ARG A 95 11.79 -1.17 2.45
C ARG A 95 10.52 -1.09 3.30
N MET A 96 9.60 -2.05 3.14
CA MET A 96 8.35 -2.11 3.91
C MET A 96 8.62 -2.32 5.40
N GLN A 97 9.62 -3.11 5.77
CA GLN A 97 10.02 -3.29 7.15
C GLN A 97 10.33 -1.94 7.83
N SER A 98 11.18 -1.11 7.22
CA SER A 98 11.49 0.23 7.75
C SER A 98 10.25 1.11 7.89
N CYS A 99 9.31 1.00 6.96
CA CYS A 99 8.03 1.71 7.02
C CYS A 99 7.17 1.23 8.20
N LEU A 100 7.07 -0.08 8.42
CA LEU A 100 6.33 -0.66 9.55
C LEU A 100 6.99 -0.32 10.89
N GLU A 101 8.32 -0.37 10.98
CA GLU A 101 9.07 0.04 12.18
C GLU A 101 8.78 1.49 12.56
N ALA A 102 8.73 2.40 11.60
CA ALA A 102 8.37 3.79 11.85
C ALA A 102 6.93 3.95 12.36
N LEU A 103 5.99 3.15 11.85
CA LEU A 103 4.61 3.14 12.32
C LEU A 103 4.49 2.54 13.73
N THR A 104 5.11 1.41 13.99
CA THR A 104 5.03 0.70 15.27
C THR A 104 5.79 1.41 16.39
N ALA A 105 6.71 2.31 16.05
CA ALA A 105 7.36 3.19 17.02
C ALA A 105 6.38 4.22 17.65
N VAL A 106 5.26 4.53 16.99
CA VAL A 106 4.30 5.56 17.42
C VAL A 106 2.91 5.01 17.71
N ARG A 107 2.67 3.73 17.42
CA ARG A 107 1.36 3.10 17.64
C ARG A 107 1.48 1.59 17.86
N PRO A 108 0.50 0.93 18.49
CA PRO A 108 0.51 -0.52 18.66
C PRO A 108 0.56 -1.27 17.32
N ALA A 109 1.38 -2.30 17.21
CA ALA A 109 1.48 -3.13 16.01
C ALA A 109 0.11 -3.73 15.60
N SER A 110 -0.72 -4.11 16.57
CA SER A 110 -2.08 -4.60 16.34
C SER A 110 -3.03 -3.59 15.67
N SER A 111 -2.65 -2.32 15.57
CA SER A 111 -3.39 -1.28 14.86
C SER A 111 -2.83 -0.97 13.46
N VAL A 112 -1.85 -1.76 13.00
CA VAL A 112 -1.26 -1.66 11.66
C VAL A 112 -1.63 -2.90 10.85
N LEU A 113 -2.23 -2.68 9.69
CA LEU A 113 -2.60 -3.74 8.73
C LEU A 113 -1.75 -3.60 7.48
N LEU A 114 -0.95 -4.61 7.17
CA LEU A 114 -0.20 -4.70 5.92
C LEU A 114 -1.04 -5.43 4.87
N ILE A 115 -1.37 -4.73 3.80
CA ILE A 115 -2.12 -5.29 2.66
C ILE A 115 -1.14 -5.51 1.51
N ALA A 116 -1.04 -6.75 1.04
CA ALA A 116 -0.29 -7.05 -0.16
C ALA A 116 -0.98 -6.42 -1.39
N PRO A 117 -0.26 -5.69 -2.25
CA PRO A 117 -0.84 -5.20 -3.48
C PRO A 117 -1.22 -6.38 -4.41
N PRO A 118 -2.23 -6.19 -5.29
CA PRO A 118 -2.58 -7.23 -6.25
C PRO A 118 -1.39 -7.52 -7.18
N PRO A 119 -1.20 -8.79 -7.59
CA PRO A 119 -0.15 -9.13 -8.53
C PRO A 119 -0.38 -8.45 -9.88
N MET A 120 0.70 -8.05 -10.53
CA MET A 120 0.65 -7.50 -11.87
C MET A 120 0.24 -8.57 -12.89
N VAL A 121 -0.47 -8.15 -13.92
CA VAL A 121 -0.85 -9.01 -15.06
C VAL A 121 -0.23 -8.46 -16.33
N PRO A 122 0.01 -9.28 -17.38
CA PRO A 122 0.52 -8.81 -18.64
C PRO A 122 -0.37 -7.70 -19.23
N GLY A 123 0.24 -6.64 -19.73
CA GLY A 123 -0.46 -5.49 -20.29
C GLY A 123 0.47 -4.42 -20.81
N THR A 124 -0.09 -3.31 -21.26
CA THR A 124 0.68 -2.20 -21.87
C THR A 124 1.78 -1.66 -20.94
N TRP A 125 1.56 -1.69 -19.64
CA TRP A 125 2.48 -1.17 -18.62
C TRP A 125 3.40 -2.23 -18.01
N VAL A 126 3.12 -3.53 -18.25
CA VAL A 126 3.81 -4.65 -17.63
C VAL A 126 4.16 -5.67 -18.72
N GLY A 127 5.35 -5.50 -19.32
CA GLY A 127 5.88 -6.40 -20.34
C GLY A 127 7.02 -7.29 -19.84
N GLU A 128 7.54 -7.05 -18.63
CA GLU A 128 8.68 -7.78 -18.09
C GLU A 128 8.25 -8.98 -17.23
N GLU A 129 8.72 -10.19 -17.56
CA GLU A 129 8.49 -11.40 -16.75
C GLU A 129 8.90 -11.22 -15.28
N ARG A 130 9.95 -10.44 -15.03
CA ARG A 130 10.37 -10.12 -13.67
C ARG A 130 9.24 -9.48 -12.88
N LEU A 131 8.55 -8.47 -13.42
CA LEU A 131 7.48 -7.77 -12.74
C LEU A 131 6.32 -8.71 -12.39
N LEU A 132 5.95 -9.59 -13.31
CA LEU A 132 4.90 -10.58 -13.09
C LEU A 132 5.28 -11.53 -11.96
N ARG A 133 6.50 -12.09 -12.02
CA ARG A 133 7.02 -13.03 -11.02
C ARG A 133 7.16 -12.36 -9.64
N GLU A 134 7.81 -11.21 -9.57
CA GLU A 134 8.09 -10.57 -8.29
C GLU A 134 6.82 -10.01 -7.63
N SER A 135 5.89 -9.43 -8.41
CA SER A 135 4.62 -8.97 -7.85
C SER A 135 3.76 -10.10 -7.29
N ALA A 136 3.78 -11.27 -7.93
CA ALA A 136 3.08 -12.46 -7.42
C ALA A 136 3.63 -12.95 -6.07
N ARG A 137 4.92 -12.70 -5.78
CA ARG A 137 5.58 -13.09 -4.52
C ARG A 137 5.31 -12.12 -3.36
N LEU A 138 4.87 -10.89 -3.65
CA LEU A 138 4.66 -9.87 -2.61
C LEU A 138 3.69 -10.32 -1.52
N ALA A 139 2.65 -11.08 -1.87
CA ALA A 139 1.67 -11.56 -0.88
C ALA A 139 2.31 -12.44 0.19
N ASP A 140 3.20 -13.37 -0.20
CA ASP A 140 3.92 -14.24 0.74
C ASP A 140 4.95 -13.45 1.56
N CYS A 141 5.64 -12.50 0.91
CA CYS A 141 6.58 -11.62 1.59
C CYS A 141 5.89 -10.73 2.63
N CYS A 142 4.78 -10.11 2.28
CA CYS A 142 3.98 -9.29 3.21
C CYS A 142 3.47 -10.11 4.40
N ARG A 143 2.99 -11.33 4.16
CA ARG A 143 2.49 -12.21 5.23
C ARG A 143 3.59 -12.59 6.22
N ARG A 144 4.80 -12.92 5.74
CA ARG A 144 5.96 -13.19 6.61
C ARG A 144 6.34 -11.96 7.41
N LEU A 145 6.49 -10.82 6.74
CA LEU A 145 6.85 -9.56 7.39
C LEU A 145 5.83 -9.15 8.45
N ALA A 146 4.53 -9.25 8.17
CA ALA A 146 3.49 -8.95 9.15
C ALA A 146 3.61 -9.82 10.40
N ALA A 147 3.82 -11.13 10.22
CA ALA A 147 4.03 -12.05 11.34
C ALA A 147 5.29 -11.70 12.16
N GLU A 148 6.39 -11.35 11.51
CA GLU A 148 7.66 -10.95 12.16
C GLU A 148 7.52 -9.63 12.93
N GLN A 149 6.75 -8.69 12.41
CA GLN A 149 6.52 -7.37 13.03
C GLN A 149 5.34 -7.34 14.02
N GLY A 150 4.60 -8.44 14.15
CA GLY A 150 3.41 -8.52 15.01
C GLY A 150 2.26 -7.64 14.54
N THR A 151 2.25 -7.25 13.23
CA THR A 151 1.15 -6.54 12.59
C THR A 151 0.14 -7.53 11.97
N ALA A 152 -1.00 -7.03 11.52
CA ALA A 152 -2.01 -7.85 10.85
C ALA A 152 -1.88 -7.76 9.33
#